data_e1afa10c983207111597d10f9bd00d0f
#
_entry.id   e1afa10c983207111597d10f9bd00d0f
#
_cell.length_a   1.000
_cell.length_b   1.000
_cell.length_c   1.000
_cell.angle_alpha   90.00
_cell.angle_beta   90.00
_cell.angle_gamma   90.00
#
_symmetry.space_group_name_H-M   'P 1'
#
loop_
_entity.id
_entity.type
_entity.pdbx_description
1 polymer ?
#
loop_
_entity_poly.entity_id
_entity_poly.type
_entity_poly.pdbx_seq_one_letter_code
_entity_poly.pdbx_strand_id
1 'polypeptide(L)'
;MTILGTAGLSGCDDASDQRALLAIDGGDPERGRNLIHSYGCGTCHTIAGIRGARGKVGPELKDFAQQHLLAGFLPNAPRYLIAWLMDPVALKAQTGMPSQGLTEDEARHVASYLYATGEGRMSTYPPDPPPSLRRQEPSFGEIDRSVTDPSDTAPRTRRIVPSPDGNVAPPL
;
A
#
# COMPACT_ATOMS: atom_id res chain seq x y z
N MET A 1 39.98 -7.84 45.81
CA MET A 1 40.10 -7.53 44.37
C MET A 1 38.76 -7.91 43.77
N THR A 2 37.85 -6.92 43.68
CA THR A 2 36.44 -7.14 43.34
C THR A 2 36.24 -6.78 41.85
N ILE A 3 35.92 -7.75 41.03
CA ILE A 3 35.67 -7.56 39.58
C ILE A 3 34.18 -7.20 39.43
N LEU A 4 33.88 -5.94 39.15
CA LEU A 4 32.55 -5.52 38.70
C LEU A 4 32.36 -5.95 37.25
N GLY A 5 31.49 -6.93 37.06
CA GLY A 5 31.00 -7.29 35.72
C GLY A 5 30.01 -6.25 35.22
N THR A 6 30.36 -5.55 34.13
CA THR A 6 29.45 -4.70 33.37
C THR A 6 28.54 -5.58 32.54
N ALA A 7 27.27 -5.73 32.96
CA ALA A 7 26.23 -6.29 32.12
C ALA A 7 25.95 -5.29 30.95
N GLY A 8 26.39 -5.66 29.75
CA GLY A 8 26.05 -4.96 28.53
C GLY A 8 24.54 -5.11 28.26
N LEU A 9 23.81 -3.99 28.31
CA LEU A 9 22.46 -3.91 27.77
C LEU A 9 22.59 -3.98 26.23
N SER A 10 22.35 -5.19 25.69
CA SER A 10 22.12 -5.33 24.26
C SER A 10 20.80 -4.65 23.95
N GLY A 11 20.88 -3.39 23.50
CA GLY A 11 19.73 -2.69 22.96
C GLY A 11 19.23 -3.47 21.75
N CYS A 12 17.97 -3.83 21.76
CA CYS A 12 17.30 -4.43 20.60
C CYS A 12 17.44 -3.47 19.41
N ASP A 13 18.02 -3.95 18.31
CA ASP A 13 18.11 -3.22 17.05
C ASP A 13 16.73 -3.21 16.36
N ASP A 14 15.79 -2.45 16.93
CA ASP A 14 14.43 -2.27 16.37
C ASP A 14 14.44 -1.81 14.92
N ALA A 15 15.48 -1.08 14.50
CA ALA A 15 15.59 -0.57 13.14
C ALA A 15 15.93 -1.64 12.09
N SER A 16 16.70 -2.68 12.45
CA SER A 16 17.04 -3.78 11.56
C SER A 16 15.84 -4.70 11.35
N ASP A 17 15.13 -5.01 12.43
CA ASP A 17 13.92 -5.84 12.39
C ASP A 17 12.82 -5.15 11.58
N GLN A 18 12.65 -3.84 11.74
CA GLN A 18 11.68 -3.06 11.00
C GLN A 18 11.95 -3.03 9.50
N ARG A 19 13.22 -2.92 9.07
CA ARG A 19 13.57 -3.01 7.64
C ARG A 19 13.28 -4.38 7.05
N ALA A 20 13.46 -5.44 7.82
CA ALA A 20 13.13 -6.79 7.39
C ALA A 20 11.62 -6.96 7.11
N LEU A 21 10.77 -6.25 7.86
CA LEU A 21 9.31 -6.32 7.71
C LEU A 21 8.76 -5.68 6.43
N LEU A 22 9.49 -4.72 5.85
CA LEU A 22 9.16 -4.10 4.56
C LEU A 22 10.01 -4.64 3.40
N ALA A 23 10.86 -5.62 3.67
CA ALA A 23 11.56 -6.33 2.61
C ALA A 23 10.54 -7.07 1.73
N ILE A 24 10.61 -6.85 0.45
CA ILE A 24 9.74 -7.50 -0.53
C ILE A 24 10.55 -8.61 -1.19
N ASP A 25 10.10 -9.84 -1.04
CA ASP A 25 10.73 -11.00 -1.69
C ASP A 25 10.77 -10.78 -3.21
N GLY A 26 11.97 -10.93 -3.79
CA GLY A 26 12.21 -10.67 -5.21
C GLY A 26 12.22 -9.20 -5.60
N GLY A 27 12.07 -8.28 -4.65
CA GLY A 27 12.12 -6.84 -4.90
C GLY A 27 13.57 -6.31 -4.95
N ASP A 28 13.86 -5.49 -5.94
CA ASP A 28 15.15 -4.81 -6.15
C ASP A 28 14.91 -3.30 -6.22
N PRO A 29 15.36 -2.52 -5.22
CA PRO A 29 15.16 -1.07 -5.20
C PRO A 29 15.82 -0.33 -6.36
N GLU A 30 16.98 -0.79 -6.86
CA GLU A 30 17.66 -0.16 -7.99
C GLU A 30 16.86 -0.34 -9.29
N ARG A 31 16.33 -1.54 -9.53
CA ARG A 31 15.41 -1.80 -10.63
C ARG A 31 14.14 -0.98 -10.47
N GLY A 32 13.59 -0.92 -9.25
CA GLY A 32 12.42 -0.12 -8.92
C GLY A 32 12.62 1.37 -9.25
N ARG A 33 13.79 1.92 -8.93
CA ARG A 33 14.17 3.29 -9.28
C ARG A 33 14.09 3.53 -10.79
N ASN A 34 14.63 2.62 -11.58
CA ASN A 34 14.64 2.72 -13.03
C ASN A 34 13.23 2.60 -13.61
N LEU A 35 12.42 1.69 -13.10
CA LEU A 35 11.03 1.52 -13.50
C LEU A 35 10.19 2.76 -13.18
N ILE A 36 10.33 3.37 -11.99
CA ILE A 36 9.67 4.62 -11.62
C ILE A 36 9.96 5.72 -12.63
N HIS A 37 11.19 5.81 -13.11
CA HIS A 37 11.57 6.77 -14.14
C HIS A 37 10.95 6.41 -15.50
N SER A 38 11.02 5.14 -15.92
CA SER A 38 10.55 4.67 -17.22
C SER A 38 9.02 4.76 -17.37
N TYR A 39 8.28 4.46 -16.31
CA TYR A 39 6.82 4.57 -16.26
C TYR A 39 6.33 6.01 -16.01
N GLY A 40 7.25 6.98 -15.86
CA GLY A 40 6.91 8.38 -15.71
C GLY A 40 6.15 8.74 -14.44
N CYS A 41 6.30 7.96 -13.35
CA CYS A 41 5.62 8.20 -12.07
C CYS A 41 5.86 9.61 -11.53
N GLY A 42 7.05 10.17 -11.80
CA GLY A 42 7.44 11.53 -11.42
C GLY A 42 6.66 12.65 -12.09
N THR A 43 5.88 12.36 -13.13
CA THR A 43 4.99 13.34 -13.77
C THR A 43 3.85 13.75 -12.83
N CYS A 44 3.32 12.79 -12.07
CA CYS A 44 2.23 13.01 -11.13
C CYS A 44 2.69 13.13 -9.68
N HIS A 45 3.78 12.46 -9.31
CA HIS A 45 4.27 12.39 -7.94
C HIS A 45 5.61 13.10 -7.74
N THR A 46 5.77 13.73 -6.58
CA THR A 46 7.10 14.08 -6.07
C THR A 46 7.70 12.85 -5.39
N ILE A 47 8.86 12.38 -5.88
CA ILE A 47 9.48 11.13 -5.41
C ILE A 47 10.92 11.41 -5.02
N ALA A 48 11.30 11.08 -3.78
CA ALA A 48 12.66 11.24 -3.30
C ALA A 48 13.65 10.41 -4.13
N GLY A 49 14.83 10.95 -4.42
CA GLY A 49 15.91 10.26 -5.14
C GLY A 49 15.67 10.07 -6.65
N ILE A 50 14.53 10.45 -7.20
CA ILE A 50 14.23 10.39 -8.63
C ILE A 50 14.39 11.78 -9.26
N ARG A 51 15.35 11.91 -10.16
CA ARG A 51 15.61 13.20 -10.85
C ARG A 51 14.42 13.58 -11.72
N GLY A 52 13.89 14.78 -11.52
CA GLY A 52 12.75 15.29 -12.29
C GLY A 52 11.37 14.89 -11.75
N ALA A 53 11.29 14.02 -10.75
CA ALA A 53 10.03 13.64 -10.12
C ALA A 53 9.54 14.76 -9.17
N ARG A 54 8.81 15.72 -9.73
CA ARG A 54 8.27 16.90 -9.03
C ARG A 54 6.78 17.11 -9.29
N GLY A 55 6.10 16.06 -9.73
CA GLY A 55 4.66 16.09 -9.99
C GLY A 55 3.87 16.38 -8.71
N LYS A 56 2.76 17.12 -8.87
CA LYS A 56 1.87 17.53 -7.78
C LYS A 56 0.43 17.11 -8.00
N VAL A 57 0.18 16.28 -9.01
CA VAL A 57 -1.14 15.73 -9.29
C VAL A 57 -1.52 14.66 -8.28
N GLY A 58 -0.58 13.75 -8.00
CA GLY A 58 -0.68 12.76 -6.95
C GLY A 58 -0.02 13.23 -5.65
N PRO A 59 -0.20 12.49 -4.55
CA PRO A 59 0.46 12.79 -3.29
C PRO A 59 1.99 12.66 -3.41
N GLU A 60 2.71 13.39 -2.57
CA GLU A 60 4.15 13.24 -2.42
C GLU A 60 4.45 11.85 -1.84
N LEU A 61 5.41 11.14 -2.45
CA LEU A 61 5.84 9.80 -2.02
C LEU A 61 7.12 9.82 -1.19
N LYS A 62 7.44 11.00 -0.61
CA LYS A 62 8.50 11.12 0.37
C LYS A 62 8.12 10.34 1.63
N ASP A 63 9.08 9.70 2.25
CA ASP A 63 8.88 8.92 3.48
C ASP A 63 7.69 7.94 3.41
N PHE A 64 7.53 7.32 2.25
CA PHE A 64 6.39 6.45 1.95
C PHE A 64 6.24 5.30 2.96
N ALA A 65 7.35 4.74 3.43
CA ALA A 65 7.37 3.67 4.45
C ALA A 65 6.74 4.10 5.79
N GLN A 66 6.63 5.39 6.06
CA GLN A 66 6.08 5.93 7.31
C GLN A 66 4.58 6.23 7.22
N GLN A 67 3.99 6.17 6.04
CA GLN A 67 2.57 6.41 5.86
C GLN A 67 1.76 5.24 6.40
N HIS A 68 0.71 5.53 7.15
CA HIS A 68 -0.17 4.50 7.69
C HIS A 68 -1.13 3.91 6.65
N LEU A 69 -1.56 4.75 5.71
CA LEU A 69 -2.54 4.37 4.70
C LEU A 69 -1.98 4.59 3.30
N LEU A 70 -2.21 3.63 2.43
CA LEU A 70 -2.04 3.69 1.00
C LEU A 70 -3.33 4.20 0.36
N ALA A 71 -3.22 5.17 -0.54
CA ALA A 71 -4.36 5.77 -1.26
C ALA A 71 -5.51 6.28 -0.37
N GLY A 72 -5.24 6.47 0.93
CA GLY A 72 -6.18 6.97 1.93
C GLY A 72 -7.16 5.95 2.51
N PHE A 73 -7.09 4.67 2.12
CA PHE A 73 -8.06 3.66 2.57
C PHE A 73 -7.47 2.26 2.79
N LEU A 74 -6.36 1.89 2.15
CA LEU A 74 -5.69 0.60 2.35
C LEU A 74 -4.61 0.71 3.42
N PRO A 75 -4.36 -0.34 4.18
CA PRO A 75 -3.15 -0.41 4.99
C PRO A 75 -1.89 -0.28 4.13
N ASN A 76 -0.89 0.47 4.60
CA ASN A 76 0.38 0.56 3.90
C ASN A 76 1.25 -0.68 4.20
N ALA A 77 0.98 -1.76 3.49
CA ALA A 77 1.72 -3.01 3.57
C ALA A 77 2.08 -3.52 2.16
N PRO A 78 3.18 -4.31 2.02
CA PRO A 78 3.72 -4.74 0.74
C PRO A 78 2.69 -5.29 -0.24
N ARG A 79 1.84 -6.21 0.19
CA ARG A 79 0.82 -6.82 -0.67
C ARG A 79 -0.17 -5.80 -1.25
N TYR A 80 -0.61 -4.84 -0.43
CA TYR A 80 -1.55 -3.82 -0.89
C TYR A 80 -0.89 -2.81 -1.83
N LEU A 81 0.38 -2.47 -1.56
CA LEU A 81 1.12 -1.59 -2.46
C LEU A 81 1.35 -2.24 -3.82
N ILE A 82 1.76 -3.51 -3.85
CA ILE A 82 1.94 -4.25 -5.11
C ILE A 82 0.62 -4.29 -5.89
N ALA A 83 -0.48 -4.68 -5.25
CA ALA A 83 -1.80 -4.72 -5.88
C ALA A 83 -2.23 -3.33 -6.39
N TRP A 84 -1.99 -2.27 -5.61
CA TRP A 84 -2.28 -0.88 -6.01
C TRP A 84 -1.46 -0.44 -7.22
N LEU A 85 -0.18 -0.78 -7.28
CA LEU A 85 0.71 -0.44 -8.40
C LEU A 85 0.31 -1.16 -9.68
N MET A 86 -0.20 -2.38 -9.59
CA MET A 86 -0.67 -3.16 -10.74
C MET A 86 -1.97 -2.61 -11.30
N ASP A 87 -2.97 -2.43 -10.46
CA ASP A 87 -4.29 -1.93 -10.89
C ASP A 87 -4.98 -1.08 -9.81
N PRO A 88 -4.69 0.21 -9.75
CA PRO A 88 -5.33 1.11 -8.78
C PRO A 88 -6.83 1.29 -9.05
N VAL A 89 -7.26 1.18 -10.32
CA VAL A 89 -8.66 1.37 -10.70
C VAL A 89 -9.52 0.19 -10.24
N ALA A 90 -9.01 -1.04 -10.27
CA ALA A 90 -9.70 -2.20 -9.73
C ALA A 90 -9.95 -2.08 -8.22
N LEU A 91 -9.00 -1.47 -7.48
CA LEU A 91 -9.12 -1.29 -6.03
C LEU A 91 -9.95 -0.06 -5.65
N LYS A 92 -9.97 0.97 -6.51
CA LYS A 92 -10.73 2.21 -6.30
C LYS A 92 -11.14 2.81 -7.64
N ALA A 93 -12.35 2.50 -8.09
CA ALA A 93 -12.86 2.88 -9.41
C ALA A 93 -12.76 4.39 -9.75
N GLN A 94 -12.78 5.26 -8.73
CA GLN A 94 -12.70 6.71 -8.90
C GLN A 94 -11.33 7.28 -8.49
N THR A 95 -10.28 6.48 -8.58
CA THR A 95 -8.93 7.00 -8.32
C THR A 95 -8.46 7.88 -9.47
N GLY A 96 -7.71 8.95 -9.14
CA GLY A 96 -6.99 9.73 -10.13
C GLY A 96 -5.71 9.08 -10.66
N MET A 97 -5.26 7.97 -10.07
CA MET A 97 -4.11 7.21 -10.53
C MET A 97 -4.55 6.17 -11.56
N PRO A 98 -4.15 6.30 -12.83
CA PRO A 98 -4.47 5.32 -13.85
C PRO A 98 -3.64 4.04 -13.69
N SER A 99 -4.12 2.92 -14.23
CA SER A 99 -3.30 1.71 -14.36
C SER A 99 -2.12 2.00 -15.29
N GLN A 100 -0.92 1.66 -14.84
CA GLN A 100 0.32 1.85 -15.60
C GLN A 100 0.73 0.59 -16.37
N GLY A 101 0.03 -0.52 -16.19
CA GLY A 101 0.35 -1.79 -16.82
C GLY A 101 1.58 -2.48 -16.27
N LEU A 102 1.97 -2.18 -15.01
CA LEU A 102 3.05 -2.90 -14.33
C LEU A 102 2.70 -4.37 -14.17
N THR A 103 3.67 -5.22 -14.46
CA THR A 103 3.61 -6.63 -14.03
C THR A 103 3.80 -6.73 -12.52
N GLU A 104 3.46 -7.88 -11.93
CA GLU A 104 3.67 -8.10 -10.50
C GLU A 104 5.15 -7.98 -10.11
N ASP A 105 6.06 -8.50 -10.96
CA ASP A 105 7.50 -8.42 -10.72
C ASP A 105 7.99 -6.96 -10.71
N GLU A 106 7.57 -6.16 -11.69
CA GLU A 106 7.88 -4.73 -11.74
C GLU A 106 7.28 -3.97 -10.57
N ALA A 107 6.06 -4.29 -10.16
CA ALA A 107 5.42 -3.69 -8.99
C ALA A 107 6.17 -4.02 -7.70
N ARG A 108 6.73 -5.24 -7.56
CA ARG A 108 7.62 -5.62 -6.44
C ARG A 108 8.87 -4.76 -6.39
N HIS A 109 9.52 -4.53 -7.53
CA HIS A 109 10.70 -3.66 -7.61
C HIS A 109 10.37 -2.22 -7.25
N VAL A 110 9.29 -1.66 -7.81
CA VAL A 110 8.84 -0.29 -7.52
C VAL A 110 8.50 -0.14 -6.03
N ALA A 111 7.76 -1.09 -5.46
CA ALA A 111 7.40 -1.07 -4.04
C ALA A 111 8.65 -1.13 -3.14
N SER A 112 9.65 -1.95 -3.51
CA SER A 112 10.93 -2.04 -2.78
C SER A 112 11.66 -0.70 -2.76
N TYR A 113 11.66 0.04 -3.87
CA TYR A 113 12.23 1.38 -3.89
C TYR A 113 11.50 2.34 -2.96
N LEU A 114 10.18 2.37 -3.02
CA LEU A 114 9.37 3.28 -2.20
C LEU A 114 9.54 3.02 -0.71
N TYR A 115 9.67 1.77 -0.29
CA TYR A 115 9.95 1.44 1.10
C TYR A 115 11.41 1.72 1.51
N ALA A 116 12.35 1.67 0.58
CA ALA A 116 13.77 1.92 0.87
C ALA A 116 14.11 3.41 0.98
N THR A 117 13.31 4.31 0.39
CA THR A 117 13.64 5.74 0.27
C THR A 117 13.15 6.62 1.41
N GLY A 118 12.63 6.06 2.49
CA GLY A 118 12.24 6.81 3.69
C GLY A 118 13.40 7.00 4.66
N GLU A 119 13.65 8.23 5.13
CA GLU A 119 14.56 8.45 6.24
C GLU A 119 13.89 8.07 7.57
N GLY A 120 14.25 6.91 8.09
CA GLY A 120 14.29 6.66 9.51
C GLY A 120 13.13 5.94 10.16
N ARG A 121 11.95 6.37 10.36
CA ARG A 121 10.96 5.67 11.19
C ARG A 121 9.91 4.97 10.36
N MET A 122 9.77 3.68 10.62
CA MET A 122 8.82 2.83 9.89
C MET A 122 7.41 2.99 10.42
N SER A 123 6.43 2.71 9.54
CA SER A 123 5.04 2.59 9.92
C SER A 123 4.87 1.58 11.06
N THR A 124 4.06 1.92 12.05
CA THR A 124 3.67 1.03 13.15
C THR A 124 2.66 -0.04 12.71
N TYR A 125 2.45 -0.20 11.40
CA TYR A 125 1.55 -1.23 10.90
C TYR A 125 2.18 -2.60 11.09
N PRO A 126 1.42 -3.59 11.57
CA PRO A 126 1.94 -4.94 11.69
C PRO A 126 2.35 -5.45 10.30
N PRO A 127 3.49 -6.16 10.21
CA PRO A 127 3.94 -6.75 8.95
C PRO A 127 2.90 -7.73 8.41
N ASP A 128 2.96 -7.96 7.11
CA ASP A 128 2.20 -9.04 6.52
C ASP A 128 2.54 -10.36 7.23
N PRO A 129 1.53 -11.15 7.63
CA PRO A 129 1.80 -12.42 8.25
C PRO A 129 2.58 -13.30 7.26
N PRO A 130 3.52 -14.14 7.75
CA PRO A 130 4.25 -15.05 6.88
C PRO A 130 3.27 -15.93 6.08
N PRO A 131 3.66 -16.42 4.91
CA PRO A 131 2.78 -17.18 4.01
C PRO A 131 2.05 -18.34 4.68
N SER A 132 2.69 -18.96 5.69
CA SER A 132 2.11 -20.04 6.49
C SER A 132 0.93 -19.62 7.37
N LEU A 133 0.83 -18.33 7.70
CA LEU A 133 -0.24 -17.77 8.53
C LEU A 133 -1.23 -16.93 7.72
N ARG A 134 -0.99 -16.73 6.42
CA ARG A 134 -1.98 -16.08 5.55
C ARG A 134 -3.17 -17.02 5.42
N ARG A 135 -4.22 -16.74 6.19
CA ARG A 135 -5.52 -17.32 5.94
C ARG A 135 -5.83 -16.97 4.48
N GLN A 136 -6.28 -17.95 3.68
CA GLN A 136 -6.68 -17.74 2.29
C GLN A 136 -7.60 -16.50 2.22
N GLU A 137 -6.98 -15.33 2.03
CA GLU A 137 -7.75 -14.14 1.70
C GLU A 137 -8.19 -14.32 0.25
N PRO A 138 -9.42 -13.94 -0.09
CA PRO A 138 -9.86 -13.99 -1.47
C PRO A 138 -8.82 -13.25 -2.31
N SER A 139 -8.34 -13.92 -3.35
CA SER A 139 -7.41 -13.30 -4.31
C SER A 139 -8.07 -12.03 -4.82
N PHE A 140 -7.36 -10.91 -4.83
CA PHE A 140 -7.87 -9.66 -5.39
C PHE A 140 -8.30 -9.80 -6.88
N GLY A 141 -8.02 -10.94 -7.52
CA GLY A 141 -8.50 -11.29 -8.86
C GLY A 141 -9.94 -11.75 -8.91
N GLU A 142 -10.58 -12.01 -7.78
CA GLU A 142 -11.98 -12.46 -7.69
C GLU A 142 -12.90 -11.37 -7.10
N ILE A 143 -12.55 -10.10 -7.34
CA ILE A 143 -13.54 -9.04 -7.27
C ILE A 143 -14.47 -9.30 -8.44
N ASP A 144 -15.65 -9.79 -8.09
CA ASP A 144 -16.72 -10.10 -9.03
C ASP A 144 -16.89 -8.97 -10.06
N ARG A 145 -16.41 -9.23 -11.28
CA ARG A 145 -16.57 -8.32 -12.42
C ARG A 145 -18.03 -8.17 -12.84
N SER A 146 -18.95 -8.91 -12.23
CA SER A 146 -20.38 -8.79 -12.48
C SER A 146 -20.98 -7.48 -11.97
N VAL A 147 -20.25 -6.73 -11.13
CA VAL A 147 -20.71 -5.43 -10.59
C VAL A 147 -20.45 -4.26 -11.55
N THR A 148 -19.74 -4.47 -12.63
CA THR A 148 -19.39 -3.43 -13.62
C THR A 148 -20.05 -3.61 -14.98
N ASP A 149 -21.29 -4.15 -15.02
CA ASP A 149 -22.09 -4.07 -16.25
C ASP A 149 -22.64 -2.63 -16.36
N PRO A 150 -22.13 -1.81 -17.32
CA PRO A 150 -22.61 -0.46 -17.51
C PRO A 150 -24.07 -0.41 -18.05
N SER A 151 -24.70 -1.56 -18.29
CA SER A 151 -26.11 -1.65 -18.69
C SER A 151 -27.09 -1.62 -17.52
N ASP A 152 -26.61 -1.76 -16.27
CA ASP A 152 -27.46 -1.71 -15.09
C ASP A 152 -27.64 -0.25 -14.60
N THR A 153 -28.15 0.60 -15.48
CA THR A 153 -28.50 2.00 -15.20
C THR A 153 -29.87 2.15 -14.52
N ALA A 154 -30.41 1.12 -13.91
CA ALA A 154 -31.60 1.25 -13.11
C ALA A 154 -31.26 1.90 -11.76
N PRO A 155 -31.92 3.01 -11.36
CA PRO A 155 -31.72 3.59 -10.04
C PRO A 155 -32.14 2.55 -8.99
N ARG A 156 -31.16 2.02 -8.26
CA ARG A 156 -31.43 1.16 -7.11
C ARG A 156 -32.20 1.96 -6.07
N THR A 157 -33.52 1.88 -6.10
CA THR A 157 -34.34 2.31 -4.99
C THR A 157 -33.87 1.53 -3.77
N ARG A 158 -33.23 2.23 -2.86
CA ARG A 158 -32.81 1.69 -1.56
C ARG A 158 -34.07 1.12 -0.89
N ARG A 159 -34.24 -0.19 -0.93
CA ARG A 159 -35.31 -0.87 -0.21
C ARG A 159 -35.01 -0.68 1.27
N ILE A 160 -35.75 0.25 1.90
CA ILE A 160 -35.71 0.45 3.34
C ILE A 160 -36.35 -0.81 3.92
N VAL A 161 -35.55 -1.67 4.52
CA VAL A 161 -36.04 -2.78 5.31
C VAL A 161 -36.51 -2.15 6.63
N PRO A 162 -37.81 -2.20 6.98
CA PRO A 162 -38.25 -1.66 8.25
C PRO A 162 -37.63 -2.46 9.39
N SER A 163 -37.11 -1.73 10.38
CA SER A 163 -36.62 -2.33 11.62
C SER A 163 -37.79 -3.04 12.32
N PRO A 164 -37.58 -4.19 12.97
CA PRO A 164 -38.63 -4.92 13.64
C PRO A 164 -39.31 -4.10 14.77
N ASP A 165 -38.72 -2.98 15.19
CA ASP A 165 -39.18 -2.14 16.28
C ASP A 165 -39.99 -0.90 15.83
N GLY A 166 -40.32 -0.77 14.54
CA GLY A 166 -41.22 0.26 14.02
C GLY A 166 -40.73 1.71 14.13
N ASN A 167 -39.45 1.98 14.46
CA ASN A 167 -38.93 3.33 14.64
C ASN A 167 -38.17 3.79 13.43
N VAL A 168 -38.69 4.75 12.68
CA VAL A 168 -38.05 5.38 11.52
C VAL A 168 -37.27 6.59 12.02
N ALA A 169 -35.94 6.54 11.93
CA ALA A 169 -35.10 7.70 12.21
C ALA A 169 -35.29 8.77 11.13
N PRO A 170 -35.34 10.07 11.47
CA PRO A 170 -35.42 11.15 10.48
C PRO A 170 -34.13 11.27 9.67
N PRO A 171 -34.22 11.73 8.42
CA PRO A 171 -33.04 11.98 7.58
C PRO A 171 -32.23 13.16 8.12
N LEU A 172 -30.88 12.98 8.12
CA LEU A 172 -29.92 14.06 8.33
C LEU A 172 -29.72 14.85 7.05
#